data_c3da31fadcd7523366477f5b8c1bf42e
#
_entry.id   c3da31fadcd7523366477f5b8c1bf42e
#
_cell.length_a   1.000
_cell.length_b   1.000
_cell.length_c   1.000
_cell.angle_alpha   90.00
_cell.angle_beta   90.00
_cell.angle_gamma   90.00
#
_symmetry.space_group_name_H-M   'P 1'
#
loop_
_entity.id
_entity.type
_entity.pdbx_description
1 polymer ?
#
loop_
_entity_poly.entity_id
_entity_poly.type
_entity_poly.pdbx_seq_one_letter_code
_entity_poly.pdbx_strand_id
1 'polypeptide(L)'
;MVSSEKHAAQLSSSHGWIILNKDIGMSSAQAVGKVRRIFGGVKTGHAGTLDPLACGVLPIALGEATKTISYVMSAEKSYRFTLAWGSETQTDDAEGEITRISDKIPDADEINAVLPRFIGEIDQVPPDYSAVKIEGKRAYAMARQRDRQKPDQTISDTDTVSLPALAPRKIMIYEFSLLSSDSNTASFHVHCGKGTYIRSLARDLGRALGSAAHVQRLERMSVGRFSHEKSISLDFLTELADNAAAQTALLDVKTVLDDIPALALTDRQAQCLRFGQPLDWPDDVPDAEIMVAYLGDTPIAFVSHDGHQITPKRVFNL
;
A
#
# COMPACT_ATOMS: atom_id res chain seq x y z
N MET A 1 25.36 -30.48 -5.23
CA MET A 1 25.21 -29.56 -6.37
C MET A 1 23.85 -29.73 -7.04
N VAL A 2 23.41 -30.90 -7.50
CA VAL A 2 22.10 -31.11 -8.18
C VAL A 2 20.89 -30.72 -7.31
N SER A 3 20.94 -30.87 -5.98
CA SER A 3 19.84 -30.49 -5.07
C SER A 3 19.69 -28.96 -4.92
N SER A 4 20.78 -28.21 -4.88
CA SER A 4 20.76 -26.74 -4.74
C SER A 4 20.34 -26.04 -6.03
N GLU A 5 20.70 -26.57 -7.20
CA GLU A 5 20.25 -26.04 -8.49
C GLU A 5 18.76 -26.28 -8.74
N LYS A 6 18.25 -27.47 -8.38
CA LYS A 6 16.81 -27.75 -8.44
C LYS A 6 16.01 -26.85 -7.51
N HIS A 7 16.50 -26.60 -6.29
CA HIS A 7 15.85 -25.71 -5.34
C HIS A 7 15.85 -24.26 -5.84
N ALA A 8 16.96 -23.76 -6.36
CA ALA A 8 17.04 -22.42 -6.96
C ALA A 8 16.09 -22.27 -8.17
N ALA A 9 15.99 -23.27 -9.05
CA ALA A 9 15.06 -23.29 -10.17
C ALA A 9 13.59 -23.27 -9.71
N GLN A 10 13.26 -24.00 -8.64
CA GLN A 10 11.92 -24.05 -8.07
C GLN A 10 11.53 -22.70 -7.44
N LEU A 11 12.46 -22.01 -6.77
CA LEU A 11 12.21 -20.67 -6.20
C LEU A 11 12.01 -19.62 -7.30
N SER A 12 12.73 -19.69 -8.41
CA SER A 12 12.61 -18.74 -9.52
C SER A 12 11.28 -18.84 -10.30
N SER A 13 10.54 -19.93 -10.12
CA SER A 13 9.18 -20.13 -10.67
C SER A 13 8.07 -19.93 -9.65
N SER A 14 8.34 -19.27 -8.53
CA SER A 14 7.35 -19.04 -7.48
C SER A 14 6.32 -17.99 -7.89
N HIS A 15 5.04 -18.29 -7.70
CA HIS A 15 3.91 -17.40 -7.95
C HIS A 15 3.02 -17.34 -6.70
N GLY A 16 2.77 -16.12 -6.17
CA GLY A 16 1.94 -15.99 -4.96
C GLY A 16 2.24 -14.72 -4.18
N TRP A 17 1.77 -14.69 -2.93
CA TRP A 17 1.87 -13.55 -2.03
C TRP A 17 2.64 -13.90 -0.76
N ILE A 18 3.55 -13.02 -0.37
CA ILE A 18 4.15 -12.97 0.97
C ILE A 18 3.54 -11.80 1.73
N ILE A 19 3.05 -12.05 2.93
CA ILE A 19 2.56 -11.00 3.81
C ILE A 19 3.67 -10.67 4.78
N LEU A 20 4.48 -9.69 4.40
CA LEU A 20 5.62 -9.27 5.20
C LEU A 20 5.18 -8.31 6.31
N ASN A 21 5.60 -8.57 7.54
CA ASN A 21 5.65 -7.55 8.58
C ASN A 21 6.92 -6.73 8.38
N LYS A 22 6.79 -5.55 7.76
CA LYS A 22 7.93 -4.69 7.46
C LYS A 22 8.43 -3.99 8.72
N ASP A 23 9.72 -4.09 9.00
CA ASP A 23 10.35 -3.39 10.11
C ASP A 23 10.48 -1.89 9.87
N ILE A 24 10.58 -1.13 10.96
CA ILE A 24 10.93 0.30 10.96
C ILE A 24 12.34 0.50 10.37
N GLY A 25 12.58 1.63 9.72
CA GLY A 25 13.87 2.00 9.13
C GLY A 25 14.13 1.41 7.74
N MET A 26 13.30 0.44 7.31
CA MET A 26 13.41 -0.18 6.00
C MET A 26 12.40 0.44 5.02
N SER A 27 12.84 0.81 3.82
CA SER A 27 11.91 1.20 2.76
C SER A 27 11.20 -0.01 2.16
N SER A 28 9.97 0.18 1.60
CA SER A 28 9.25 -0.88 0.90
C SER A 28 10.06 -1.47 -0.27
N ALA A 29 10.86 -0.65 -0.96
CA ALA A 29 11.72 -1.11 -2.06
C ALA A 29 12.85 -2.03 -1.57
N GLN A 30 13.45 -1.73 -0.41
CA GLN A 30 14.46 -2.60 0.22
C GLN A 30 13.84 -3.93 0.64
N ALA A 31 12.64 -3.90 1.24
CA ALA A 31 11.90 -5.12 1.62
C ALA A 31 11.63 -6.00 0.39
N VAL A 32 11.10 -5.44 -0.69
CA VAL A 32 10.89 -6.15 -1.97
C VAL A 32 12.21 -6.73 -2.50
N GLY A 33 13.31 -5.97 -2.45
CA GLY A 33 14.62 -6.42 -2.91
C GLY A 33 15.15 -7.62 -2.12
N LYS A 34 14.94 -7.64 -0.80
CA LYS A 34 15.32 -8.77 0.06
C LYS A 34 14.46 -10.01 -0.23
N VAL A 35 13.13 -9.88 -0.29
CA VAL A 35 12.22 -10.98 -0.65
C VAL A 35 12.53 -11.51 -2.04
N ARG A 36 12.74 -10.63 -3.03
CA ARG A 36 13.12 -11.03 -4.39
C ARG A 36 14.39 -11.89 -4.41
N ARG A 37 15.38 -11.55 -3.59
CA ARG A 37 16.64 -12.30 -3.49
C ARG A 37 16.42 -13.69 -2.91
N ILE A 38 15.60 -13.79 -1.86
CA ILE A 38 15.23 -15.09 -1.25
C ILE A 38 14.55 -16.00 -2.29
N PHE A 39 13.70 -15.46 -3.16
CA PHE A 39 12.98 -16.21 -4.19
C PHE A 39 13.72 -16.24 -5.56
N GLY A 40 15.05 -16.27 -5.56
CA GLY A 40 15.85 -16.51 -6.76
C GLY A 40 15.73 -15.46 -7.85
N GLY A 41 15.34 -14.21 -7.51
CA GLY A 41 15.25 -13.09 -8.46
C GLY A 41 13.93 -13.01 -9.23
N VAL A 42 12.92 -13.83 -8.91
CA VAL A 42 11.59 -13.79 -9.56
C VAL A 42 11.02 -12.36 -9.57
N LYS A 43 10.20 -12.05 -10.56
CA LYS A 43 9.50 -10.77 -10.63
C LYS A 43 8.73 -10.52 -9.34
N THR A 44 8.98 -9.38 -8.69
CA THR A 44 8.43 -9.08 -7.36
C THR A 44 7.95 -7.63 -7.31
N GLY A 45 6.86 -7.38 -6.59
CA GLY A 45 6.32 -6.04 -6.34
C GLY A 45 5.49 -6.00 -5.06
N HIS A 46 5.25 -4.82 -4.51
CA HIS A 46 4.41 -4.65 -3.31
C HIS A 46 3.06 -3.99 -3.62
N ALA A 47 2.06 -4.27 -2.79
CA ALA A 47 0.74 -3.67 -2.89
C ALA A 47 0.52 -2.56 -1.85
N GLY A 48 1.16 -1.42 -2.09
CA GLY A 48 1.05 -0.21 -1.26
C GLY A 48 2.30 0.09 -0.46
N THR A 49 2.91 1.23 -0.74
CA THR A 49 4.13 1.71 -0.06
C THR A 49 3.86 1.92 1.44
N LEU A 50 4.84 1.54 2.26
CA LEU A 50 5.04 1.99 3.62
C LEU A 50 6.29 2.86 3.66
N ASP A 51 6.22 3.99 4.36
CA ASP A 51 7.36 4.86 4.61
C ASP A 51 8.41 4.15 5.47
N PRO A 52 9.67 4.59 5.51
CA PRO A 52 10.70 3.98 6.36
C PRO A 52 10.33 3.98 7.85
N LEU A 53 9.75 5.08 8.35
CA LEU A 53 9.23 5.23 9.70
C LEU A 53 8.12 4.22 10.04
N ALA A 54 7.32 3.81 9.04
CA ALA A 54 6.17 2.92 9.24
C ALA A 54 6.58 1.45 9.28
N CYS A 55 5.85 0.63 10.04
CA CYS A 55 5.98 -0.83 10.07
C CYS A 55 4.64 -1.53 9.74
N GLY A 56 4.64 -2.85 9.83
CA GLY A 56 3.45 -3.69 9.69
C GLY A 56 3.25 -4.27 8.30
N VAL A 57 2.01 -4.57 7.97
CA VAL A 57 1.61 -5.38 6.80
C VAL A 57 2.04 -4.76 5.48
N LEU A 58 2.95 -5.42 4.79
CA LEU A 58 3.38 -5.12 3.42
C LEU A 58 3.17 -6.35 2.53
N PRO A 59 2.04 -6.44 1.79
CA PRO A 59 1.83 -7.53 0.87
C PRO A 59 2.80 -7.44 -0.31
N ILE A 60 3.54 -8.53 -0.56
CA ILE A 60 4.54 -8.65 -1.62
C ILE A 60 4.12 -9.75 -2.57
N ALA A 61 3.91 -9.41 -3.83
CA ALA A 61 3.55 -10.33 -4.91
C ALA A 61 4.79 -10.85 -5.62
N LEU A 62 4.81 -12.15 -5.94
CA LEU A 62 5.86 -12.84 -6.68
C LEU A 62 5.30 -13.43 -7.98
N GLY A 63 6.08 -13.37 -9.04
CA GLY A 63 5.75 -13.95 -10.33
C GLY A 63 4.42 -13.45 -10.89
N GLU A 64 3.51 -14.37 -11.19
CA GLU A 64 2.20 -14.07 -11.76
C GLU A 64 1.29 -13.27 -10.80
N ALA A 65 1.45 -13.40 -9.48
CA ALA A 65 0.72 -12.58 -8.51
C ALA A 65 0.99 -11.07 -8.68
N THR A 66 2.09 -10.66 -9.34
CA THR A 66 2.32 -9.24 -9.65
C THR A 66 1.25 -8.64 -10.55
N LYS A 67 0.50 -9.46 -11.26
CA LYS A 67 -0.62 -9.04 -12.12
C LYS A 67 -1.86 -8.64 -11.31
N THR A 68 -1.94 -9.03 -10.03
CA THR A 68 -3.05 -8.75 -9.13
C THR A 68 -2.80 -7.58 -8.16
N ILE A 69 -1.61 -6.96 -8.19
CA ILE A 69 -1.20 -5.89 -7.26
C ILE A 69 -2.21 -4.73 -7.22
N SER A 70 -2.75 -4.31 -8.36
CA SER A 70 -3.70 -3.18 -8.45
C SER A 70 -4.97 -3.42 -7.62
N TYR A 71 -5.44 -4.67 -7.53
CA TYR A 71 -6.62 -5.03 -6.73
C TYR A 71 -6.34 -4.89 -5.25
N VAL A 72 -5.21 -5.44 -4.77
CA VAL A 72 -4.80 -5.30 -3.37
C VAL A 72 -4.50 -3.84 -3.00
N MET A 73 -3.92 -3.06 -3.91
CA MET A 73 -3.70 -1.63 -3.71
C MET A 73 -5.00 -0.85 -3.54
N SER A 74 -6.08 -1.29 -4.18
CA SER A 74 -7.40 -0.66 -4.10
C SER A 74 -8.18 -1.05 -2.85
N ALA A 75 -7.78 -2.10 -2.13
CA ALA A 75 -8.44 -2.56 -0.91
C ALA A 75 -8.31 -1.53 0.23
N GLU A 76 -9.18 -1.65 1.22
CA GLU A 76 -9.15 -0.88 2.46
C GLU A 76 -7.93 -1.22 3.31
N LYS A 77 -7.55 -0.30 4.18
CA LYS A 77 -6.42 -0.45 5.09
C LYS A 77 -6.81 -0.04 6.50
N SER A 78 -6.24 -0.72 7.49
CA SER A 78 -6.30 -0.24 8.85
C SER A 78 -4.91 0.07 9.40
N TYR A 79 -4.84 1.07 10.26
CA TYR A 79 -3.60 1.53 10.87
C TYR A 79 -3.79 1.78 12.36
N ARG A 80 -2.72 1.55 13.12
CA ARG A 80 -2.50 2.16 14.43
C ARG A 80 -1.40 3.20 14.28
N PHE A 81 -1.61 4.38 14.84
CA PHE A 81 -0.58 5.41 14.78
C PHE A 81 -0.61 6.25 16.05
N THR A 82 0.54 6.81 16.38
CA THR A 82 0.72 7.73 17.51
C THR A 82 1.12 9.09 16.98
N LEU A 83 0.43 10.12 17.42
CA LEU A 83 0.79 11.51 17.21
C LEU A 83 1.69 12.00 18.35
N ALA A 84 2.65 12.85 18.03
CA ALA A 84 3.25 13.79 18.99
C ALA A 84 2.58 15.15 18.82
N TRP A 85 2.16 15.74 19.94
CA TRP A 85 1.59 17.08 19.98
C TRP A 85 2.69 18.14 20.05
N GLY A 86 2.32 19.39 19.78
CA GLY A 86 3.16 20.56 19.97
C GLY A 86 3.96 20.98 18.75
N SER A 87 4.12 20.13 17.74
CA SER A 87 4.85 20.51 16.52
C SER A 87 4.32 19.86 15.25
N GLU A 88 4.28 20.62 14.15
CA GLU A 88 4.20 20.10 12.78
C GLU A 88 5.62 19.98 12.20
N THR A 89 5.83 19.01 11.33
CA THR A 89 7.10 18.82 10.64
C THR A 89 6.91 18.90 9.13
N GLN A 90 7.99 19.08 8.40
CA GLN A 90 7.99 19.20 6.95
C GLN A 90 7.47 17.92 6.24
N THR A 91 7.66 16.75 6.85
CA THR A 91 7.23 15.45 6.32
C THR A 91 5.90 14.97 6.91
N ASP A 92 5.30 15.75 7.82
CA ASP A 92 4.14 15.37 8.65
C ASP A 92 4.42 14.13 9.55
N ASP A 93 5.71 13.77 9.76
CA ASP A 93 6.19 12.68 10.62
C ASP A 93 7.48 13.08 11.36
N ALA A 94 8.02 12.18 12.19
CA ALA A 94 9.18 12.46 13.04
C ALA A 94 10.53 12.59 12.29
N GLU A 95 10.56 12.33 10.96
CA GLU A 95 11.80 12.43 10.17
C GLU A 95 12.04 13.84 9.62
N GLY A 96 11.03 14.73 9.64
CA GLY A 96 11.13 16.09 9.08
C GLY A 96 11.55 17.17 10.09
N GLU A 97 12.07 18.28 9.57
CA GLU A 97 12.32 19.49 10.36
C GLU A 97 11.00 20.10 10.85
N ILE A 98 11.02 20.72 12.04
CA ILE A 98 9.85 21.40 12.61
C ILE A 98 9.52 22.65 11.78
N THR A 99 8.25 22.75 11.37
CA THR A 99 7.73 23.87 10.57
C THR A 99 6.76 24.78 11.33
N ARG A 100 6.12 24.25 12.38
CA ARG A 100 5.18 24.98 13.22
C ARG A 100 5.18 24.42 14.64
N ILE A 101 5.02 25.30 15.63
CA ILE A 101 4.93 24.95 17.07
C ILE A 101 3.59 25.43 17.62
N SER A 102 3.05 24.72 18.59
CA SER A 102 1.86 25.09 19.37
C SER A 102 2.00 24.59 20.80
N ASP A 103 1.68 25.45 21.76
CA ASP A 103 1.66 25.09 23.18
C ASP A 103 0.35 24.36 23.58
N LYS A 104 -0.64 24.34 22.69
CA LYS A 104 -1.92 23.67 22.96
C LYS A 104 -1.75 22.14 22.85
N ILE A 105 -2.05 21.46 23.94
CA ILE A 105 -2.17 19.99 24.00
C ILE A 105 -3.65 19.65 24.21
N PRO A 106 -4.33 19.04 23.24
CA PRO A 106 -5.73 18.65 23.36
C PRO A 106 -5.93 17.54 24.38
N ASP A 107 -7.01 17.59 25.15
CA ASP A 107 -7.43 16.48 25.99
C ASP A 107 -8.27 15.43 25.23
N ALA A 108 -8.59 14.33 25.89
CA ALA A 108 -9.33 13.21 25.29
C ALA A 108 -10.75 13.61 24.85
N ASP A 109 -11.41 14.51 25.59
CA ASP A 109 -12.77 14.95 25.28
C ASP A 109 -12.78 15.86 24.05
N GLU A 110 -11.83 16.80 23.97
CA GLU A 110 -11.63 17.66 22.79
C GLU A 110 -11.35 16.79 21.55
N ILE A 111 -10.46 15.78 21.66
CA ILE A 111 -10.13 14.87 20.58
C ILE A 111 -11.39 14.12 20.12
N ASN A 112 -12.10 13.46 21.03
CA ASN A 112 -13.30 12.68 20.71
C ASN A 112 -14.40 13.53 20.09
N ALA A 113 -14.55 14.78 20.49
CA ALA A 113 -15.52 15.71 19.91
C ALA A 113 -15.23 16.08 18.44
N VAL A 114 -13.97 16.02 18.02
CA VAL A 114 -13.53 16.40 16.65
C VAL A 114 -13.47 15.19 15.71
N LEU A 115 -13.16 13.97 16.20
CA LEU A 115 -13.00 12.77 15.37
C LEU A 115 -14.16 12.50 14.40
N PRO A 116 -15.47 12.69 14.75
CA PRO A 116 -16.57 12.47 13.82
C PRO A 116 -16.49 13.30 12.52
N ARG A 117 -15.81 14.45 12.54
CA ARG A 117 -15.62 15.31 11.36
C ARG A 117 -14.69 14.72 10.30
N PHE A 118 -13.93 13.69 10.66
CA PHE A 118 -12.99 12.98 9.80
C PHE A 118 -13.55 11.64 9.29
N ILE A 119 -14.77 11.25 9.67
CA ILE A 119 -15.42 10.02 9.23
C ILE A 119 -16.26 10.29 7.98
N GLY A 120 -16.26 9.36 7.03
CA GLY A 120 -16.93 9.48 5.75
C GLY A 120 -16.01 9.92 4.62
N GLU A 121 -16.58 10.47 3.55
CA GLU A 121 -15.81 11.05 2.44
C GLU A 121 -15.34 12.45 2.81
N ILE A 122 -14.02 12.63 2.84
CA ILE A 122 -13.39 13.92 3.16
C ILE A 122 -12.36 14.31 2.09
N ASP A 123 -12.11 15.61 1.99
CA ASP A 123 -11.02 16.13 1.17
C ASP A 123 -9.72 16.16 1.98
N GLN A 124 -8.66 15.51 1.47
CA GLN A 124 -7.35 15.48 2.10
C GLN A 124 -6.28 16.02 1.15
N VAL A 125 -5.46 16.95 1.62
CA VAL A 125 -4.25 17.39 0.91
C VAL A 125 -3.13 16.41 1.23
N PRO A 126 -2.57 15.69 0.22
CA PRO A 126 -1.45 14.78 0.43
C PRO A 126 -0.22 15.51 1.01
N PRO A 127 0.69 14.80 1.71
CA PRO A 127 1.93 15.42 2.17
C PRO A 127 2.85 15.71 0.97
N ASP A 128 3.71 16.74 1.10
CA ASP A 128 4.71 17.09 0.07
C ASP A 128 5.61 15.89 -0.31
N TYR A 129 5.95 15.08 0.69
CA TYR A 129 6.74 13.85 0.55
C TYR A 129 5.84 12.65 0.25
N SER A 130 5.13 12.70 -0.89
CA SER A 130 4.25 11.62 -1.32
C SER A 130 4.63 11.06 -2.69
N ALA A 131 4.06 9.88 -3.02
CA ALA A 131 4.21 9.26 -4.35
C ALA A 131 3.28 9.89 -5.40
N VAL A 132 2.53 10.93 -5.06
CA VAL A 132 1.65 11.66 -5.98
C VAL A 132 2.48 12.24 -7.12
N LYS A 133 1.95 12.14 -8.33
CA LYS A 133 2.58 12.73 -9.51
C LYS A 133 2.04 14.14 -9.75
N ILE A 134 2.95 15.10 -9.93
CA ILE A 134 2.68 16.47 -10.37
C ILE A 134 3.40 16.61 -11.71
N GLU A 135 2.69 16.87 -12.79
CA GLU A 135 3.27 17.02 -14.15
C GLU A 135 4.23 15.88 -14.54
N GLY A 136 3.87 14.64 -14.19
CA GLY A 136 4.67 13.45 -14.49
C GLY A 136 5.81 13.14 -13.51
N LYS A 137 6.20 14.06 -12.63
CA LYS A 137 7.22 13.86 -11.60
C LYS A 137 6.58 13.52 -10.25
N ARG A 138 7.23 12.69 -9.44
CA ARG A 138 6.73 12.36 -8.10
C ARG A 138 6.98 13.52 -7.13
N ALA A 139 5.98 13.88 -6.31
CA ALA A 139 6.05 14.99 -5.35
C ALA A 139 7.28 14.87 -4.42
N TYR A 140 7.56 13.67 -3.88
CA TYR A 140 8.74 13.45 -3.03
C TYR A 140 10.08 13.74 -3.73
N ALA A 141 10.19 13.51 -5.04
CA ALA A 141 11.42 13.79 -5.77
C ALA A 141 11.65 15.29 -5.93
N MET A 142 10.55 16.03 -6.13
CA MET A 142 10.58 17.51 -6.20
C MET A 142 10.88 18.12 -4.82
N ALA A 143 10.28 17.57 -3.75
CA ALA A 143 10.52 18.02 -2.37
C ALA A 143 12.01 17.85 -1.99
N ARG A 144 12.59 16.66 -2.25
CA ARG A 144 14.03 16.42 -2.03
C ARG A 144 14.94 17.30 -2.87
N GLN A 145 14.55 17.64 -4.09
CA GLN A 145 15.32 18.55 -4.94
C GLN A 145 15.31 19.97 -4.36
N ARG A 146 14.14 20.47 -3.90
CA ARG A 146 14.02 21.73 -3.19
C ARG A 146 14.94 21.80 -1.96
N ASP A 147 14.92 20.74 -1.12
CA ASP A 147 15.71 20.73 0.11
C ASP A 147 17.22 20.70 -0.13
N ARG A 148 17.67 20.04 -1.22
CA ARG A 148 19.08 20.08 -1.63
C ARG A 148 19.53 21.44 -2.18
N GLN A 149 18.60 22.27 -2.61
CA GLN A 149 18.86 23.59 -3.18
C GLN A 149 18.73 24.72 -2.15
N LYS A 150 18.34 24.41 -0.88
CA LYS A 150 18.39 25.40 0.20
C LYS A 150 19.86 25.84 0.38
N PRO A 151 20.22 27.11 0.11
CA PRO A 151 21.57 27.57 0.35
C PRO A 151 21.80 27.73 1.86
N ASP A 152 23.06 27.52 2.27
CA ASP A 152 23.55 27.89 3.59
C ASP A 152 23.21 29.36 3.84
N GLN A 153 22.38 29.64 4.81
CA GLN A 153 21.86 30.82 5.50
C GLN A 153 22.18 32.28 5.03
N THR A 154 22.46 32.61 3.78
CA THR A 154 22.83 33.95 3.36
C THR A 154 22.25 34.48 2.04
N ILE A 155 21.08 34.05 1.60
CA ILE A 155 20.47 34.61 0.37
C ILE A 155 19.00 34.98 0.58
N SER A 156 18.65 36.20 0.14
CA SER A 156 17.37 36.90 0.24
C SER A 156 16.12 36.12 -0.17
N ASP A 157 14.99 36.46 0.44
CA ASP A 157 13.62 35.93 0.40
C ASP A 157 12.94 35.75 -0.99
N THR A 158 13.64 35.81 -2.10
CA THR A 158 12.99 35.86 -3.42
C THR A 158 13.09 34.61 -4.30
N ASP A 159 13.87 33.58 -3.94
CA ASP A 159 14.11 32.40 -4.81
C ASP A 159 13.85 31.04 -4.15
N THR A 160 12.99 30.96 -3.15
CA THR A 160 12.52 29.64 -2.69
C THR A 160 11.61 29.03 -3.75
N VAL A 161 12.07 27.98 -4.42
CA VAL A 161 11.23 27.14 -5.29
C VAL A 161 10.09 26.58 -4.47
N SER A 162 8.94 27.26 -4.48
CA SER A 162 7.74 26.74 -3.85
C SER A 162 7.25 25.53 -4.65
N LEU A 163 6.99 24.41 -3.97
CA LEU A 163 6.30 23.29 -4.62
C LEU A 163 4.90 23.77 -5.05
N PRO A 164 4.42 23.35 -6.24
CA PRO A 164 3.01 23.55 -6.58
C PRO A 164 2.13 22.97 -5.47
N ALA A 165 1.17 23.74 -4.99
CA ALA A 165 0.23 23.26 -3.97
C ALA A 165 -0.46 21.99 -4.45
N LEU A 166 -0.37 20.91 -3.66
CA LEU A 166 -1.06 19.66 -3.97
C LEU A 166 -2.57 19.87 -3.86
N ALA A 167 -3.30 19.48 -4.90
CA ALA A 167 -4.74 19.56 -4.88
C ALA A 167 -5.32 18.56 -3.85
N PRO A 168 -6.39 18.94 -3.11
CA PRO A 168 -7.12 18.02 -2.26
C PRO A 168 -7.64 16.82 -3.07
N ARG A 169 -7.74 15.67 -2.42
CA ARG A 169 -8.28 14.44 -3.00
C ARG A 169 -9.31 13.85 -2.07
N LYS A 170 -10.39 13.34 -2.64
CA LYS A 170 -11.40 12.61 -1.90
C LYS A 170 -10.85 11.29 -1.41
N ILE A 171 -10.97 11.06 -0.11
CA ILE A 171 -10.63 9.83 0.57
C ILE A 171 -11.82 9.38 1.42
N MET A 172 -11.86 8.10 1.77
CA MET A 172 -12.89 7.53 2.64
C MET A 172 -12.28 7.10 3.96
N ILE A 173 -12.84 7.54 5.06
CA ILE A 173 -12.54 7.07 6.42
C ILE A 173 -13.78 6.35 6.95
N TYR A 174 -13.66 5.05 7.22
CA TYR A 174 -14.77 4.23 7.71
C TYR A 174 -14.87 4.28 9.23
N GLU A 175 -13.73 4.30 9.90
CA GLU A 175 -13.60 4.38 11.34
C GLU A 175 -12.38 5.20 11.73
N PHE A 176 -12.52 6.02 12.77
CA PHE A 176 -11.41 6.75 13.36
C PHE A 176 -11.67 6.90 14.86
N SER A 177 -10.84 6.27 15.69
CA SER A 177 -11.03 6.19 17.13
C SER A 177 -9.75 6.48 17.90
N LEU A 178 -9.90 7.13 19.07
CA LEU A 178 -8.83 7.35 20.03
C LEU A 178 -8.64 6.07 20.85
N LEU A 179 -7.40 5.59 20.96
CA LEU A 179 -7.03 4.44 21.77
C LEU A 179 -6.49 4.86 23.13
N SER A 180 -5.65 5.89 23.16
CA SER A 180 -5.09 6.47 24.39
C SER A 180 -4.56 7.87 24.13
N SER A 181 -4.49 8.71 25.16
CA SER A 181 -3.82 10.01 25.13
C SER A 181 -3.11 10.31 26.44
N ASP A 182 -2.03 11.06 26.36
CA ASP A 182 -1.28 11.61 27.50
C ASP A 182 -0.89 13.06 27.20
N SER A 183 -0.04 13.66 28.05
CA SER A 183 0.39 15.07 27.96
C SER A 183 1.19 15.39 26.69
N ASN A 184 1.70 14.41 25.94
CA ASN A 184 2.58 14.65 24.82
C ASN A 184 2.13 13.92 23.56
N THR A 185 1.37 12.83 23.71
CA THR A 185 1.01 11.94 22.60
C THR A 185 -0.45 11.52 22.64
N ALA A 186 -0.96 11.09 21.49
CA ALA A 186 -2.22 10.38 21.41
C ALA A 186 -2.12 9.25 20.36
N SER A 187 -2.67 8.10 20.68
CA SER A 187 -2.68 6.92 19.81
C SER A 187 -4.07 6.66 19.27
N PHE A 188 -4.13 6.29 18.00
CA PHE A 188 -5.38 6.14 17.26
C PHE A 188 -5.42 4.83 16.49
N HIS A 189 -6.64 4.38 16.22
CA HIS A 189 -6.95 3.41 15.18
C HIS A 189 -7.73 4.11 14.07
N VAL A 190 -7.40 3.79 12.81
CA VAL A 190 -8.15 4.25 11.65
C VAL A 190 -8.34 3.12 10.64
N HIS A 191 -9.58 2.98 10.12
CA HIS A 191 -9.93 2.14 8.98
C HIS A 191 -10.33 3.05 7.82
N CYS A 192 -9.68 2.89 6.67
CA CYS A 192 -9.78 3.86 5.58
C CYS A 192 -9.65 3.21 4.19
N GLY A 193 -10.16 3.93 3.20
CA GLY A 193 -10.03 3.60 1.80
C GLY A 193 -8.63 3.85 1.22
N LYS A 194 -8.47 3.47 -0.04
CA LYS A 194 -7.24 3.71 -0.79
C LYS A 194 -6.91 5.21 -0.87
N GLY A 195 -5.62 5.52 -0.91
CA GLY A 195 -5.13 6.90 -1.12
C GLY A 195 -5.07 7.76 0.12
N THR A 196 -5.52 7.29 1.28
CA THR A 196 -5.43 7.99 2.56
C THR A 196 -3.99 8.06 3.03
N TYR A 197 -3.55 9.28 3.41
CA TYR A 197 -2.26 9.54 4.04
C TYR A 197 -2.46 9.78 5.53
N ILE A 198 -1.97 8.87 6.36
CA ILE A 198 -2.07 8.97 7.82
C ILE A 198 -1.30 10.18 8.34
N ARG A 199 -0.20 10.56 7.69
CA ARG A 199 0.58 11.75 8.01
C ARG A 199 -0.23 13.03 7.82
N SER A 200 -0.96 13.16 6.71
CA SER A 200 -1.87 14.30 6.50
C SER A 200 -3.04 14.28 7.50
N LEU A 201 -3.58 13.09 7.81
CA LEU A 201 -4.66 12.97 8.80
C LEU A 201 -4.21 13.47 10.18
N ALA A 202 -2.97 13.16 10.58
CA ALA A 202 -2.34 13.65 11.80
C ALA A 202 -2.22 15.18 11.85
N ARG A 203 -1.65 15.78 10.80
CA ARG A 203 -1.54 17.21 10.62
C ARG A 203 -2.91 17.91 10.71
N ASP A 204 -3.87 17.39 9.93
CA ASP A 204 -5.19 17.98 9.80
C ASP A 204 -5.99 17.87 11.12
N LEU A 205 -5.84 16.77 11.86
CA LEU A 205 -6.41 16.61 13.21
C LEU A 205 -5.81 17.63 14.19
N GLY A 206 -4.46 17.77 14.18
CA GLY A 206 -3.78 18.78 15.02
C GLY A 206 -4.33 20.19 14.76
N ARG A 207 -4.45 20.56 13.48
CA ARG A 207 -4.99 21.87 13.08
C ARG A 207 -6.45 22.06 13.46
N ALA A 208 -7.28 21.04 13.31
CA ALA A 208 -8.70 21.10 13.69
C ALA A 208 -8.90 21.29 15.20
N LEU A 209 -7.95 20.85 16.01
CA LEU A 209 -7.92 21.04 17.46
C LEU A 209 -7.22 22.35 17.89
N GLY A 210 -6.73 23.17 16.94
CA GLY A 210 -5.97 24.38 17.22
C GLY A 210 -4.56 24.10 17.77
N SER A 211 -4.07 22.89 17.59
CA SER A 211 -2.75 22.42 17.99
C SER A 211 -1.84 22.22 16.77
N ALA A 212 -0.63 21.71 16.99
CA ALA A 212 0.30 21.20 16.00
C ALA A 212 0.57 19.71 16.30
N ALA A 213 0.64 18.88 15.26
CA ALA A 213 0.89 17.46 15.43
C ALA A 213 1.61 16.86 14.22
N HIS A 214 2.38 15.80 14.47
CA HIS A 214 2.99 14.97 13.46
C HIS A 214 2.95 13.50 13.87
N VAL A 215 3.10 12.58 12.92
CA VAL A 215 3.14 11.14 13.21
C VAL A 215 4.48 10.78 13.85
N GLN A 216 4.43 10.21 15.05
CA GLN A 216 5.58 9.68 15.76
C GLN A 216 5.79 8.19 15.49
N ARG A 217 4.69 7.42 15.40
CA ARG A 217 4.68 5.98 15.07
C ARG A 217 3.54 5.66 14.12
N LEU A 218 3.80 4.75 13.20
CA LEU A 218 2.81 4.30 12.22
C LEU A 218 2.95 2.81 11.98
N GLU A 219 1.87 2.08 12.19
CA GLU A 219 1.79 0.64 11.95
C GLU A 219 0.58 0.33 11.09
N ARG A 220 0.79 -0.34 9.94
CA ARG A 220 -0.29 -0.83 9.12
C ARG A 220 -0.73 -2.20 9.60
N MET A 221 -1.96 -2.29 10.11
CA MET A 221 -2.54 -3.49 10.69
C MET A 221 -3.12 -4.41 9.63
N SER A 222 -3.66 -3.84 8.53
CA SER A 222 -4.23 -4.64 7.45
C SER A 222 -4.18 -3.96 6.08
N VAL A 223 -4.25 -4.77 5.02
CA VAL A 223 -4.49 -4.40 3.63
C VAL A 223 -5.49 -5.39 3.06
N GLY A 224 -6.77 -5.01 2.92
CA GLY A 224 -7.85 -5.92 2.59
C GLY A 224 -7.86 -7.10 3.56
N ARG A 225 -7.84 -8.32 3.01
CA ARG A 225 -7.83 -9.57 3.80
C ARG A 225 -6.48 -9.93 4.46
N PHE A 226 -5.42 -9.19 4.16
CA PHE A 226 -4.10 -9.41 4.74
C PHE A 226 -3.97 -8.69 6.07
N SER A 227 -3.89 -9.42 7.18
CA SER A 227 -3.78 -8.86 8.53
C SER A 227 -2.38 -9.04 9.11
N HIS A 228 -2.07 -8.22 10.12
CA HIS A 228 -0.82 -8.28 10.87
C HIS A 228 -0.60 -9.66 11.53
N GLU A 229 -1.65 -10.30 12.03
CA GLU A 229 -1.60 -11.61 12.66
C GLU A 229 -1.11 -12.73 11.73
N LYS A 230 -1.36 -12.58 10.41
CA LYS A 230 -0.95 -13.52 9.37
C LYS A 230 0.36 -13.12 8.68
N SER A 231 0.96 -12.02 9.11
CA SER A 231 2.22 -11.53 8.55
C SER A 231 3.41 -12.20 9.20
N ILE A 232 4.52 -12.29 8.45
CA ILE A 232 5.77 -12.87 8.92
C ILE A 232 6.90 -11.84 8.88
N SER A 233 7.85 -11.93 9.79
CA SER A 233 9.04 -11.08 9.77
C SER A 233 9.99 -11.48 8.62
N LEU A 234 10.85 -10.54 8.23
CA LEU A 234 11.88 -10.82 7.23
C LEU A 234 12.89 -11.84 7.74
N ASP A 235 13.22 -11.81 9.04
CA ASP A 235 14.14 -12.74 9.66
C ASP A 235 13.58 -14.17 9.62
N PHE A 236 12.31 -14.35 9.97
CA PHE A 236 11.64 -15.65 9.85
C PHE A 236 11.59 -16.16 8.41
N LEU A 237 11.31 -15.29 7.44
CA LEU A 237 11.36 -15.66 6.03
C LEU A 237 12.78 -16.07 5.58
N THR A 238 13.80 -15.42 6.11
CA THR A 238 15.21 -15.77 5.84
C THR A 238 15.55 -17.12 6.45
N GLU A 239 15.12 -17.41 7.67
CA GLU A 239 15.28 -18.71 8.31
C GLU A 239 14.60 -19.83 7.51
N LEU A 240 13.38 -19.59 7.03
CA LEU A 240 12.69 -20.54 6.14
C LEU A 240 13.49 -20.78 4.85
N ALA A 241 14.12 -19.76 4.29
CA ALA A 241 14.94 -19.89 3.09
C ALA A 241 16.19 -20.72 3.33
N ASP A 242 16.86 -20.52 4.45
CA ASP A 242 18.05 -21.27 4.86
C ASP A 242 17.73 -22.76 5.07
N ASN A 243 16.51 -23.07 5.50
CA ASN A 243 15.98 -24.43 5.65
C ASN A 243 15.27 -24.98 4.37
N ALA A 244 15.44 -24.31 3.22
CA ALA A 244 14.80 -24.67 1.96
C ALA A 244 13.24 -24.71 2.02
N ALA A 245 12.63 -23.97 2.93
CA ALA A 245 11.18 -23.97 3.19
C ALA A 245 10.47 -22.65 2.86
N ALA A 246 11.14 -21.69 2.19
CA ALA A 246 10.57 -20.36 1.90
C ALA A 246 9.22 -20.40 1.16
N GLN A 247 8.98 -21.43 0.36
CA GLN A 247 7.71 -21.61 -0.36
C GLN A 247 6.52 -21.87 0.56
N THR A 248 6.73 -22.37 1.78
CA THR A 248 5.64 -22.61 2.75
C THR A 248 5.00 -21.31 3.25
N ALA A 249 5.71 -20.19 3.14
CA ALA A 249 5.22 -18.87 3.46
C ALA A 249 4.42 -18.21 2.31
N LEU A 250 4.38 -18.84 1.14
CA LEU A 250 3.75 -18.29 -0.05
C LEU A 250 2.26 -18.60 -0.06
N LEU A 251 1.44 -17.55 -0.09
CA LEU A 251 -0.01 -17.67 -0.30
C LEU A 251 -0.33 -17.73 -1.79
N ASP A 252 -1.34 -18.50 -2.16
CA ASP A 252 -1.79 -18.67 -3.55
C ASP A 252 -2.19 -17.32 -4.18
N VAL A 253 -2.01 -17.20 -5.50
CA VAL A 253 -2.46 -16.07 -6.31
C VAL A 253 -3.97 -15.84 -6.13
N LYS A 254 -4.75 -16.91 -5.99
CA LYS A 254 -6.21 -16.85 -5.77
C LYS A 254 -6.62 -16.11 -4.52
N THR A 255 -5.77 -16.06 -3.51
CA THR A 255 -6.08 -15.41 -2.22
C THR A 255 -6.67 -14.00 -2.37
N VAL A 256 -6.38 -13.30 -3.46
CA VAL A 256 -6.83 -11.92 -3.70
C VAL A 256 -7.87 -11.80 -4.83
N LEU A 257 -8.38 -12.93 -5.32
CA LEU A 257 -9.30 -12.98 -6.45
C LEU A 257 -10.75 -13.30 -6.06
N ASP A 258 -10.99 -13.74 -4.81
CA ASP A 258 -12.31 -14.25 -4.38
C ASP A 258 -13.43 -13.20 -4.43
N ASP A 259 -13.10 -11.90 -4.32
CA ASP A 259 -14.07 -10.81 -4.37
C ASP A 259 -14.36 -10.33 -5.82
N ILE A 260 -13.73 -10.95 -6.82
CA ILE A 260 -13.90 -10.63 -8.24
C ILE A 260 -14.81 -11.68 -8.87
N PRO A 261 -15.83 -11.28 -9.65
CA PRO A 261 -16.71 -12.24 -10.32
C PRO A 261 -15.92 -13.28 -11.11
N ALA A 262 -16.27 -14.55 -10.95
CA ALA A 262 -15.60 -15.67 -11.57
C ALA A 262 -16.34 -16.16 -12.82
N LEU A 263 -15.60 -16.55 -13.85
CA LEU A 263 -16.10 -17.15 -15.07
C LEU A 263 -15.46 -18.52 -15.26
N ALA A 264 -16.27 -19.58 -15.34
CA ALA A 264 -15.79 -20.91 -15.63
C ALA A 264 -15.58 -21.12 -17.13
N LEU A 265 -14.46 -21.70 -17.51
CA LEU A 265 -14.06 -21.95 -18.89
C LEU A 265 -14.00 -23.46 -19.20
N THR A 266 -14.26 -23.81 -20.45
CA THR A 266 -13.84 -25.10 -21.06
C THR A 266 -12.35 -25.02 -21.45
N ASP A 267 -11.71 -26.17 -21.67
CA ASP A 267 -10.32 -26.28 -22.15
C ASP A 267 -10.07 -25.41 -23.39
N ARG A 268 -10.99 -25.49 -24.36
CA ARG A 268 -10.90 -24.72 -25.62
C ARG A 268 -10.93 -23.21 -25.39
N GLN A 269 -11.84 -22.76 -24.54
CA GLN A 269 -11.97 -21.35 -24.17
C GLN A 269 -10.72 -20.86 -23.43
N ALA A 270 -10.23 -21.64 -22.49
CA ALA A 270 -8.99 -21.33 -21.77
C ALA A 270 -7.80 -21.20 -22.72
N GLN A 271 -7.70 -22.07 -23.73
CA GLN A 271 -6.66 -22.00 -24.74
C GLN A 271 -6.76 -20.71 -25.56
N CYS A 272 -7.95 -20.31 -26.00
CA CYS A 272 -8.15 -19.06 -26.73
C CYS A 272 -7.70 -17.85 -25.88
N LEU A 273 -8.12 -17.78 -24.61
CA LEU A 273 -7.73 -16.66 -23.73
C LEU A 273 -6.22 -16.63 -23.45
N ARG A 274 -5.55 -17.80 -23.33
CA ARG A 274 -4.09 -17.88 -23.19
C ARG A 274 -3.34 -17.27 -24.37
N PHE A 275 -3.92 -17.36 -25.56
CA PHE A 275 -3.38 -16.72 -26.78
C PHE A 275 -3.86 -15.28 -26.97
N GLY A 276 -4.59 -14.72 -26.00
CA GLY A 276 -5.08 -13.35 -26.08
C GLY A 276 -6.28 -13.17 -27.02
N GLN A 277 -6.92 -14.28 -27.43
CA GLN A 277 -8.08 -14.25 -28.31
C GLN A 277 -9.36 -13.98 -27.52
N PRO A 278 -10.26 -13.11 -27.99
CA PRO A 278 -11.57 -12.93 -27.39
C PRO A 278 -12.45 -14.17 -27.60
N LEU A 279 -13.46 -14.30 -26.75
CA LEU A 279 -14.47 -15.37 -26.86
C LEU A 279 -15.83 -14.72 -27.13
N ASP A 280 -16.56 -15.26 -28.10
CA ASP A 280 -17.98 -14.99 -28.23
C ASP A 280 -18.70 -15.62 -27.04
N TRP A 281 -19.53 -14.84 -26.36
CA TRP A 281 -20.19 -15.29 -25.14
C TRP A 281 -21.69 -14.97 -25.19
N PRO A 282 -22.55 -15.89 -24.72
CA PRO A 282 -24.00 -15.67 -24.69
C PRO A 282 -24.38 -14.48 -23.79
N ASP A 283 -25.51 -13.84 -24.10
CA ASP A 283 -26.05 -12.64 -23.45
C ASP A 283 -26.48 -12.84 -21.98
N ASP A 284 -26.33 -14.03 -21.41
CA ASP A 284 -26.74 -14.39 -20.05
C ASP A 284 -25.67 -14.08 -18.96
N VAL A 285 -24.50 -13.60 -19.36
CA VAL A 285 -23.48 -13.14 -18.42
C VAL A 285 -23.62 -11.65 -18.22
N PRO A 286 -23.71 -11.16 -16.97
CA PRO A 286 -23.78 -9.74 -16.70
C PRO A 286 -22.60 -8.98 -17.29
N ASP A 287 -22.84 -7.79 -17.82
CA ASP A 287 -21.77 -6.87 -18.17
C ASP A 287 -20.87 -6.63 -16.95
N ALA A 288 -19.60 -6.88 -17.11
CA ALA A 288 -18.65 -6.69 -16.04
C ALA A 288 -17.36 -6.08 -16.58
N GLU A 289 -16.95 -4.99 -15.95
CA GLU A 289 -15.70 -4.31 -16.27
C GLU A 289 -14.50 -5.25 -16.06
N ILE A 290 -14.61 -6.14 -15.06
CA ILE A 290 -13.56 -7.13 -14.75
C ILE A 290 -14.15 -8.40 -14.14
N MET A 291 -13.66 -9.54 -14.61
CA MET A 291 -13.90 -10.88 -14.06
C MET A 291 -12.60 -11.66 -14.07
N VAL A 292 -12.55 -12.76 -13.33
CA VAL A 292 -11.47 -13.75 -13.42
C VAL A 292 -12.00 -14.99 -14.09
N ALA A 293 -11.40 -15.35 -15.20
CA ALA A 293 -11.73 -16.59 -15.93
C ALA A 293 -10.88 -17.75 -15.41
N TYR A 294 -11.53 -18.87 -15.08
CA TYR A 294 -10.94 -20.07 -14.48
C TYR A 294 -11.12 -21.30 -15.36
N LEU A 295 -10.08 -22.14 -15.41
CA LEU A 295 -10.17 -23.52 -15.84
C LEU A 295 -10.04 -24.44 -14.62
N GLY A 296 -11.14 -25.05 -14.19
CA GLY A 296 -11.21 -25.69 -12.88
C GLY A 296 -10.84 -24.67 -11.80
N ASP A 297 -9.81 -24.98 -11.01
CA ASP A 297 -9.31 -24.09 -9.94
C ASP A 297 -8.18 -23.13 -10.38
N THR A 298 -7.75 -23.18 -11.64
CA THR A 298 -6.62 -22.38 -12.11
C THR A 298 -7.10 -21.08 -12.74
N PRO A 299 -6.69 -19.90 -12.25
CA PRO A 299 -7.01 -18.64 -12.90
C PRO A 299 -6.22 -18.50 -14.20
N ILE A 300 -6.93 -18.22 -15.30
CA ILE A 300 -6.39 -18.14 -16.66
C ILE A 300 -6.14 -16.67 -17.04
N ALA A 301 -7.12 -15.80 -16.81
CA ALA A 301 -7.01 -14.40 -17.18
C ALA A 301 -7.96 -13.52 -16.40
N PHE A 302 -7.59 -12.24 -16.23
CA PHE A 302 -8.57 -11.19 -16.07
C PHE A 302 -9.22 -10.91 -17.42
N VAL A 303 -10.53 -10.82 -17.42
CA VAL A 303 -11.34 -10.58 -18.61
C VAL A 303 -12.37 -9.47 -18.35
N SER A 304 -12.83 -8.82 -19.40
CA SER A 304 -14.01 -7.95 -19.38
C SER A 304 -15.08 -8.51 -20.30
N HIS A 305 -16.32 -8.23 -20.01
CA HIS A 305 -17.48 -8.52 -20.85
C HIS A 305 -18.15 -7.22 -21.26
N ASP A 306 -18.46 -7.07 -22.55
CA ASP A 306 -19.08 -5.87 -23.15
C ASP A 306 -20.49 -6.12 -23.72
N GLY A 307 -21.16 -7.18 -23.28
CA GLY A 307 -22.45 -7.63 -23.75
C GLY A 307 -22.40 -8.64 -24.90
N HIS A 308 -21.27 -8.80 -25.60
CA HIS A 308 -21.13 -9.70 -26.75
C HIS A 308 -19.90 -10.59 -26.67
N GLN A 309 -18.79 -10.05 -26.18
CA GLN A 309 -17.52 -10.75 -26.16
C GLN A 309 -16.84 -10.65 -24.81
N ILE A 310 -16.13 -11.72 -24.44
CA ILE A 310 -15.19 -11.76 -23.35
C ILE A 310 -13.80 -11.51 -23.89
N THR A 311 -13.20 -10.38 -23.48
CA THR A 311 -11.89 -9.94 -23.91
C THR A 311 -10.86 -10.12 -22.80
N PRO A 312 -9.74 -10.84 -23.06
CA PRO A 312 -8.68 -10.97 -22.05
C PRO A 312 -7.95 -9.65 -21.86
N LYS A 313 -7.87 -9.20 -20.60
CA LYS A 313 -7.13 -7.99 -20.19
C LYS A 313 -5.72 -8.34 -19.71
N ARG A 314 -5.57 -9.45 -19.01
CA ARG A 314 -4.29 -9.90 -18.47
C ARG A 314 -4.29 -11.40 -18.23
N VAL A 315 -3.49 -12.13 -18.99
CA VAL A 315 -3.39 -13.60 -18.93
C VAL A 315 -2.40 -14.01 -17.84
N PHE A 316 -2.70 -15.05 -17.08
CA PHE A 316 -1.80 -15.70 -16.12
C PHE A 316 -1.05 -16.85 -16.81
N ASN A 317 0.24 -16.98 -16.50
CA ASN A 317 1.10 -18.10 -16.93
C ASN A 317 1.47 -18.94 -15.69
N LEU A 318 0.46 -19.59 -15.12
CA LEU A 318 0.55 -20.46 -13.93
C LEU A 318 0.70 -21.92 -14.37
#